data_4eec0be01cb8f37703fa83c507791a38
#
_entry.id   4eec0be01cb8f37703fa83c507791a38
#
_cell.length_a   1.000
_cell.length_b   1.000
_cell.length_c   1.000
_cell.angle_alpha   90.00
_cell.angle_beta   90.00
_cell.angle_gamma   90.00
#
_symmetry.space_group_name_H-M   'P 1'
#
loop_
_entity.id
_entity.type
_entity.pdbx_description
1 polymer ?
#
loop_
_entity_poly.entity_id
_entity_poly.type
_entity_poly.pdbx_seq_one_letter_code
_entity_poly.pdbx_strand_id
1 'polypeptide(L)'
;MEKITYVYDTQMLVEGTDIPVDDIREHLEHTPPGDSLLVVGDEELVRIHFHTNEPWEVMRYLAQFGVIYDVVIENMQKQSEVFLGN
;
A
#
# COMPACT_ATOMS: atom_id res chain seq x y z
N MET A 1 8.55 -18.96 15.19
CA MET A 1 7.90 -17.73 14.75
C MET A 1 7.28 -17.91 13.38
N GLU A 2 6.07 -17.46 13.24
CA GLU A 2 5.37 -17.52 11.96
C GLU A 2 5.99 -16.60 10.93
N LYS A 3 6.00 -17.06 9.70
CA LYS A 3 6.48 -16.27 8.59
C LYS A 3 5.31 -15.51 7.97
N ILE A 4 5.50 -14.21 7.83
CA ILE A 4 4.50 -13.35 7.20
C ILE A 4 4.66 -13.44 5.69
N THR A 5 3.57 -13.71 4.98
CA THR A 5 3.60 -13.89 3.52
C THR A 5 3.89 -12.57 2.79
N TYR A 6 3.15 -11.51 3.15
CA TYR A 6 3.35 -10.19 2.55
C TYR A 6 3.89 -9.28 3.64
N VAL A 7 5.12 -8.89 3.50
CA VAL A 7 5.96 -8.38 4.60
C VAL A 7 5.75 -6.90 4.89
N TYR A 8 5.45 -6.11 3.86
CA TYR A 8 5.43 -4.66 4.02
C TYR A 8 4.01 -4.13 4.19
N ASP A 9 3.75 -3.55 5.36
CA ASP A 9 2.54 -2.75 5.59
C ASP A 9 2.78 -1.41 4.91
N THR A 10 2.00 -1.16 3.85
CA THR A 10 2.20 -0.02 2.96
C THR A 10 0.99 0.89 3.04
N GLN A 11 1.22 2.16 3.38
CA GLN A 11 0.14 3.14 3.51
C GLN A 11 0.58 4.44 2.86
N MET A 12 -0.34 5.11 2.19
CA MET A 12 -0.06 6.41 1.59
C MET A 12 -1.34 7.14 1.21
N LEU A 13 -1.19 8.43 0.98
CA LEU A 13 -2.24 9.28 0.43
C LEU A 13 -1.84 9.70 -0.98
N VAL A 14 -2.84 9.78 -1.86
CA VAL A 14 -2.67 10.32 -3.21
C VAL A 14 -3.65 11.46 -3.39
N GLU A 15 -3.14 12.63 -3.70
CA GLU A 15 -3.95 13.82 -3.94
C GLU A 15 -3.84 14.23 -5.40
N GLY A 16 -4.98 14.48 -6.05
CA GLY A 16 -4.97 14.84 -7.46
C GLY A 16 -6.32 15.30 -7.94
N THR A 17 -6.57 15.11 -9.24
CA THR A 17 -7.82 15.48 -9.89
C THR A 17 -8.28 14.29 -10.73
N ASP A 18 -9.58 13.99 -10.65
CA ASP A 18 -10.18 12.89 -11.40
C ASP A 18 -9.49 11.55 -11.16
N ILE A 19 -9.09 11.29 -9.92
CA ILE A 19 -8.43 10.03 -9.56
C ILE A 19 -9.44 8.88 -9.74
N PRO A 20 -9.09 7.85 -10.53
CA PRO A 20 -10.02 6.74 -10.80
C PRO A 20 -9.98 5.70 -9.69
N VAL A 21 -10.70 5.95 -8.60
CA VAL A 21 -10.66 5.14 -7.38
C VAL A 21 -10.99 3.67 -7.64
N ASP A 22 -12.04 3.41 -8.43
CA ASP A 22 -12.46 2.03 -8.70
C ASP A 22 -11.43 1.28 -9.55
N ASP A 23 -10.83 1.95 -10.52
CA ASP A 23 -9.78 1.36 -11.35
C ASP A 23 -8.54 1.04 -10.51
N ILE A 24 -8.20 1.92 -9.58
CA ILE A 24 -7.06 1.71 -8.67
C ILE A 24 -7.32 0.47 -7.81
N ARG A 25 -8.53 0.36 -7.26
CA ARG A 25 -8.90 -0.79 -6.43
C ARG A 25 -8.78 -2.08 -7.25
N GLU A 26 -9.33 -2.10 -8.44
CA GLU A 26 -9.28 -3.27 -9.30
C GLU A 26 -7.84 -3.63 -9.67
N HIS A 27 -7.03 -2.65 -10.01
CA HIS A 27 -5.62 -2.89 -10.35
C HIS A 27 -4.87 -3.53 -9.18
N LEU A 28 -5.00 -2.94 -8.00
CA LEU A 28 -4.26 -3.40 -6.82
C LEU A 28 -4.78 -4.73 -6.27
N GLU A 29 -6.00 -5.13 -6.62
CA GLU A 29 -6.48 -6.47 -6.30
C GLU A 29 -5.73 -7.55 -7.06
N HIS A 30 -5.08 -7.20 -8.15
CA HIS A 30 -4.42 -8.17 -9.02
C HIS A 30 -2.90 -8.02 -9.08
N THR A 31 -2.37 -6.81 -8.89
CA THR A 31 -0.93 -6.59 -8.98
C THR A 31 -0.50 -5.33 -8.23
N PRO A 32 0.62 -5.36 -7.47
CA PRO A 32 1.44 -6.53 -7.18
C PRO A 32 0.71 -7.51 -6.24
N PRO A 33 1.21 -8.73 -6.08
CA PRO A 33 0.60 -9.66 -5.13
C PRO A 33 0.59 -9.11 -3.71
N GLY A 34 -0.53 -9.29 -3.02
CA GLY A 34 -0.65 -8.79 -1.65
C GLY A 34 -2.00 -9.15 -1.06
N ASP A 35 -2.23 -8.67 0.16
CA ASP A 35 -3.52 -8.82 0.83
C ASP A 35 -3.82 -7.58 1.68
N SER A 36 -4.95 -7.62 2.38
CA SER A 36 -5.39 -6.54 3.28
C SER A 36 -5.52 -5.20 2.55
N LEU A 37 -5.95 -5.24 1.30
CA LEU A 37 -6.08 -4.04 0.49
C LEU A 37 -7.24 -3.18 0.96
N LEU A 38 -6.98 -1.89 1.12
CA LEU A 38 -8.02 -0.88 1.38
C LEU A 38 -7.74 0.31 0.48
N VAL A 39 -8.73 0.68 -0.32
CA VAL A 39 -8.68 1.85 -1.18
C VAL A 39 -9.92 2.68 -0.89
N VAL A 40 -9.76 3.81 -0.23
CA VAL A 40 -10.88 4.66 0.17
C VAL A 40 -10.60 6.10 -0.16
N GLY A 41 -11.65 6.83 -0.53
CA GLY A 41 -11.53 8.23 -0.84
C GLY A 41 -12.41 8.62 -2.02
N ASP A 42 -12.04 9.72 -2.65
CA ASP A 42 -12.78 10.25 -3.78
C ASP A 42 -11.81 10.65 -4.89
N GLU A 43 -12.33 11.37 -5.90
CA GLU A 43 -11.52 11.71 -7.07
C GLU A 43 -10.42 12.74 -6.81
N GLU A 44 -10.37 13.30 -5.59
CA GLU A 44 -9.37 14.30 -5.23
C GLU A 44 -8.37 13.81 -4.20
N LEU A 45 -8.77 12.85 -3.34
CA LEU A 45 -7.89 12.34 -2.29
C LEU A 45 -8.23 10.87 -2.02
N VAL A 46 -7.23 10.01 -2.12
CA VAL A 46 -7.39 8.57 -1.92
C VAL A 46 -6.37 8.08 -0.90
N ARG A 47 -6.84 7.26 0.03
CA ARG A 47 -5.99 6.58 1.01
C ARG A 47 -5.84 5.13 0.60
N ILE A 48 -4.59 4.65 0.60
CA ILE A 48 -4.26 3.28 0.27
C ILE A 48 -3.65 2.60 1.49
N HIS A 49 -4.08 1.37 1.75
CA HIS A 49 -3.46 0.48 2.72
C HIS A 49 -3.33 -0.89 2.05
N PHE A 50 -2.13 -1.48 2.09
CA PHE A 50 -1.88 -2.73 1.38
C PHE A 50 -0.69 -3.45 1.98
N HIS A 51 -0.80 -4.77 2.14
CA HIS A 51 0.30 -5.63 2.55
C HIS A 51 0.86 -6.32 1.33
N THR A 52 2.10 -6.02 0.98
CA THR A 52 2.74 -6.55 -0.23
C THR A 52 4.25 -6.69 -0.02
N ASN A 53 4.88 -7.47 -0.86
CA ASN A 53 6.35 -7.57 -0.87
C ASN A 53 6.99 -6.57 -1.84
N GLU A 54 6.16 -5.81 -2.57
CA GLU A 54 6.63 -4.89 -3.59
C GLU A 54 6.00 -3.51 -3.44
N PRO A 55 6.22 -2.83 -2.29
CA PRO A 55 5.59 -1.52 -2.05
C PRO A 55 6.00 -0.47 -3.07
N TRP A 56 7.20 -0.58 -3.65
CA TRP A 56 7.66 0.33 -4.70
C TRP A 56 6.78 0.25 -5.95
N GLU A 57 6.21 -0.91 -6.25
CA GLU A 57 5.29 -1.05 -7.39
C GLU A 57 3.96 -0.35 -7.14
N VAL A 58 3.50 -0.35 -5.90
CA VAL A 58 2.29 0.41 -5.51
C VAL A 58 2.55 1.90 -5.73
N MET A 59 3.67 2.41 -5.25
CA MET A 59 4.02 3.81 -5.42
C MET A 59 4.18 4.19 -6.89
N ARG A 60 4.85 3.35 -7.66
CA ARG A 60 5.06 3.59 -9.09
C ARG A 60 3.73 3.73 -9.81
N TYR A 61 2.81 2.82 -9.52
CA TYR A 61 1.49 2.84 -10.14
C TYR A 61 0.70 4.09 -9.74
N LEU A 62 0.69 4.41 -8.44
CA LEU A 62 -0.10 5.53 -7.93
C LEU A 62 0.45 6.90 -8.33
N ALA A 63 1.74 6.99 -8.57
CA ALA A 63 2.39 8.26 -8.91
C ALA A 63 1.83 8.89 -10.17
N GLN A 64 1.23 8.12 -11.05
CA GLN A 64 0.64 8.66 -12.28
C GLN A 64 -0.64 9.45 -12.03
N PHE A 65 -1.27 9.29 -10.88
CA PHE A 65 -2.57 9.88 -10.59
C PHE A 65 -2.51 11.17 -9.78
N GLY A 66 -1.39 11.45 -9.12
CA GLY A 66 -1.28 12.65 -8.32
C GLY A 66 -0.06 12.67 -7.43
N VAL A 67 -0.12 13.53 -6.41
CA VAL A 67 0.97 13.68 -5.44
C VAL A 67 0.80 12.64 -4.34
N ILE A 68 1.86 11.86 -4.11
CA ILE A 68 1.87 10.86 -3.04
C ILE A 68 2.53 11.49 -1.81
N TYR A 69 1.91 11.32 -0.65
CA TYR A 69 2.47 11.80 0.60
C TYR A 69 1.97 10.98 1.78
N ASP A 70 2.49 11.28 2.97
CA ASP A 70 2.22 10.51 4.19
C ASP A 70 2.47 9.03 3.98
N VAL A 71 3.62 8.72 3.38
CA VAL A 71 4.00 7.35 3.05
C VAL A 71 4.56 6.66 4.28
N VAL A 72 4.00 5.52 4.61
CA VAL A 72 4.50 4.66 5.69
C VAL A 72 4.69 3.27 5.10
N ILE A 73 5.91 2.75 5.20
CA ILE A 73 6.22 1.39 4.76
C ILE A 73 6.96 0.74 5.91
N GLU A 74 6.35 -0.27 6.52
CA GLU A 74 6.90 -0.95 7.68
C GLU A 74 7.08 -2.43 7.38
N ASN A 75 8.24 -2.97 7.76
CA ASN A 75 8.52 -4.38 7.60
C ASN A 75 7.97 -5.13 8.82
N MET A 76 6.82 -5.76 8.65
CA MET A 76 6.12 -6.44 9.74
C MET A 76 6.89 -7.65 10.26
N GLN A 77 7.63 -8.33 9.39
CA GLN A 77 8.44 -9.47 9.81
C GLN A 77 9.57 -9.02 10.74
N LYS A 78 10.24 -7.94 10.38
CA LYS A 78 11.32 -7.39 11.21
C LYS A 78 10.78 -6.81 12.51
N GLN A 79 9.65 -6.15 12.48
CA GLN A 79 9.00 -5.66 13.70
C GLN A 79 8.70 -6.81 14.65
N SER A 80 8.16 -7.90 14.12
CA SER A 80 7.86 -9.09 14.91
C SER A 80 9.10 -9.69 15.53
N GLU A 81 10.19 -9.79 14.77
CA GLU A 81 11.46 -10.33 15.23
C GLU A 81 12.05 -9.49 16.36
N VAL A 82 12.07 -8.18 16.18
CA VAL A 82 12.59 -7.25 17.20
C VAL A 82 11.76 -7.35 18.48
N PHE A 83 10.44 -7.36 18.32
CA PHE A 83 9.53 -7.41 19.46
C PHE A 83 9.68 -8.69 20.26
N LEU A 84 9.94 -9.83 19.60
CA LEU A 84 9.96 -11.12 20.26
C LEU A 84 11.33 -11.54 20.79
N GLY A 85 12.39 -11.11 20.20
CA GLY A 85 13.64 -11.75 20.46
C GLY A 85 14.83 -10.87 20.71
N ASN A 86 14.70 -9.67 20.42
CA ASN A 86 15.90 -8.86 20.48
C ASN A 86 15.68 -7.64 21.32
#